data_6ec1e87d087df733ffc231feefa2501b
#
_entry.id   6ec1e87d087df733ffc231feefa2501b
#
_cell.length_a   1.000
_cell.length_b   1.000
_cell.length_c   1.000
_cell.angle_alpha   90.00
_cell.angle_beta   90.00
_cell.angle_gamma   90.00
#
_symmetry.space_group_name_H-M   'P 1'
#
loop_
_entity.id
_entity.type
_entity.pdbx_description
1 polymer ?
#
loop_
_entity_poly.entity_id
_entity_poly.type
_entity_poly.pdbx_seq_one_letter_code
_entity_poly.pdbx_strand_id
1 'polypeptide(L)'
;MTISQSKSLLVMLFLSCFISGAQAQQNSMQFTSAANAKVAKASALKSKWDGPTSGPQLQKDKKIVFIAHDLSDAGTFGVFTGMREAVAGTGWQVLPLDCRGQCNLGAGVVKQALEMKPQGIVLAGVDAASQTKGLMAAADAKVPVVGWHASFKSGAVPGLFTNVTTDPKEAAQIAALFGATEASNKAGIVVFTDTSTPFLATKSGAIVEALRQCEACRILSTEDLPLAESRKKFPATIDGLVKRHGTKWTHVVAVNDVYFDMMDKPEIEKVIAGNNLRGISAGDGSPTAYKRIRKRDLQIGSVPEPLFLHGWQLVDELNRAMSKVAPSGYNAPLHLVTLQNITYDGGPKDVFDPSNDFRAKYLSYWGK
;
A
#
# COMPACT_ATOMS: atom_id res chain seq x y z
N MET A 1 -15.79 -7.57 -69.04
CA MET A 1 -16.29 -8.28 -67.83
C MET A 1 -15.32 -8.11 -66.67
N THR A 2 -15.07 -6.88 -66.20
CA THR A 2 -14.01 -6.56 -65.19
C THR A 2 -14.32 -5.31 -64.36
N ILE A 3 -15.57 -5.05 -63.96
CA ILE A 3 -15.94 -3.89 -63.13
C ILE A 3 -16.65 -4.29 -61.81
N SER A 4 -16.92 -5.60 -61.58
CA SER A 4 -17.72 -6.03 -60.40
C SER A 4 -16.91 -6.42 -59.15
N GLN A 5 -15.59 -6.61 -59.22
CA GLN A 5 -14.82 -7.10 -58.04
C GLN A 5 -14.27 -5.98 -57.15
N SER A 6 -14.12 -4.73 -57.64
CA SER A 6 -13.55 -3.64 -56.83
C SER A 6 -14.51 -3.03 -55.80
N LYS A 7 -15.82 -3.10 -56.03
CA LYS A 7 -16.83 -2.55 -55.10
C LYS A 7 -17.06 -3.44 -53.86
N SER A 8 -16.93 -4.76 -54.00
CA SER A 8 -17.11 -5.69 -52.87
C SER A 8 -15.94 -5.62 -51.87
N LEU A 9 -14.72 -5.33 -52.33
CA LEU A 9 -13.54 -5.22 -51.43
C LEU A 9 -13.59 -3.94 -50.60
N LEU A 10 -14.10 -2.85 -51.14
CA LEU A 10 -14.23 -1.56 -50.45
C LEU A 10 -15.29 -1.61 -49.34
N VAL A 11 -16.40 -2.30 -49.56
CA VAL A 11 -17.48 -2.47 -48.58
C VAL A 11 -17.02 -3.36 -47.40
N MET A 12 -16.25 -4.42 -47.65
CA MET A 12 -15.70 -5.26 -46.59
C MET A 12 -14.67 -4.52 -45.70
N LEU A 13 -13.84 -3.64 -46.28
CA LEU A 13 -12.90 -2.82 -45.51
C LEU A 13 -13.64 -1.81 -44.60
N PHE A 14 -14.69 -1.17 -45.06
CA PHE A 14 -15.49 -0.25 -44.24
C PHE A 14 -16.27 -0.97 -43.14
N LEU A 15 -16.81 -2.16 -43.38
CA LEU A 15 -17.53 -2.94 -42.36
C LEU A 15 -16.56 -3.40 -41.24
N SER A 16 -15.35 -3.84 -41.59
CA SER A 16 -14.36 -4.26 -40.59
C SER A 16 -13.87 -3.12 -39.70
N CYS A 17 -13.73 -1.89 -40.21
CA CYS A 17 -13.40 -0.71 -39.42
C CYS A 17 -14.52 -0.28 -38.46
N PHE A 18 -15.79 -0.41 -38.85
CA PHE A 18 -16.94 -0.12 -37.99
C PHE A 18 -17.08 -1.13 -36.83
N ILE A 19 -16.86 -2.42 -37.11
CA ILE A 19 -16.91 -3.47 -36.08
C ILE A 19 -15.79 -3.30 -35.08
N SER A 20 -14.56 -2.98 -35.51
CA SER A 20 -13.42 -2.75 -34.62
C SER A 20 -13.62 -1.51 -33.73
N GLY A 21 -14.21 -0.44 -34.27
CA GLY A 21 -14.49 0.77 -33.47
C GLY A 21 -15.59 0.53 -32.45
N ALA A 22 -16.65 -0.19 -32.77
CA ALA A 22 -17.71 -0.54 -31.82
C ALA A 22 -17.21 -1.46 -30.71
N GLN A 23 -16.34 -2.41 -31.02
CA GLN A 23 -15.73 -3.31 -30.03
C GLN A 23 -14.81 -2.55 -29.06
N ALA A 24 -13.94 -1.66 -29.56
CA ALA A 24 -13.07 -0.83 -28.72
C ALA A 24 -13.88 0.09 -27.80
N GLN A 25 -14.96 0.69 -28.30
CA GLN A 25 -15.85 1.51 -27.48
C GLN A 25 -16.56 0.70 -26.40
N GLN A 26 -17.02 -0.52 -26.72
CA GLN A 26 -17.64 -1.42 -25.76
C GLN A 26 -16.65 -1.85 -24.66
N ASN A 27 -15.41 -2.20 -25.02
CA ASN A 27 -14.35 -2.57 -24.08
C ASN A 27 -14.02 -1.41 -23.14
N SER A 28 -13.90 -0.18 -23.68
CA SER A 28 -13.65 1.03 -22.89
C SER A 28 -14.79 1.33 -21.90
N MET A 29 -16.06 1.17 -22.31
CA MET A 29 -17.20 1.34 -21.40
C MET A 29 -17.24 0.26 -20.32
N GLN A 30 -16.93 -0.98 -20.67
CA GLN A 30 -16.87 -2.10 -19.73
C GLN A 30 -15.76 -1.90 -18.69
N PHE A 31 -14.56 -1.49 -19.13
CA PHE A 31 -13.46 -1.12 -18.24
C PHE A 31 -13.87 -0.01 -17.28
N THR A 32 -14.43 1.08 -17.80
CA THR A 32 -14.85 2.25 -17.01
C THR A 32 -15.87 1.87 -15.95
N SER A 33 -16.88 1.06 -16.31
CA SER A 33 -17.91 0.59 -15.40
C SER A 33 -17.32 -0.27 -14.28
N ALA A 34 -16.48 -1.24 -14.61
CA ALA A 34 -15.81 -2.10 -13.63
C ALA A 34 -14.86 -1.31 -12.71
N ALA A 35 -14.09 -0.38 -13.27
CA ALA A 35 -13.20 0.48 -12.52
C ALA A 35 -13.96 1.38 -11.53
N ASN A 36 -15.03 2.04 -11.98
CA ASN A 36 -15.87 2.87 -11.12
C ASN A 36 -16.53 2.06 -9.99
N ALA A 37 -16.99 0.85 -10.28
CA ALA A 37 -17.58 -0.03 -9.26
C ALA A 37 -16.54 -0.43 -8.19
N LYS A 38 -15.30 -0.75 -8.59
CA LYS A 38 -14.21 -1.08 -7.66
C LYS A 38 -13.79 0.12 -6.83
N VAL A 39 -13.66 1.30 -7.45
CA VAL A 39 -13.34 2.57 -6.79
C VAL A 39 -14.43 2.94 -5.77
N ALA A 40 -15.70 2.88 -6.17
CA ALA A 40 -16.84 3.16 -5.28
C ALA A 40 -16.89 2.20 -4.07
N LYS A 41 -16.66 0.90 -4.31
CA LYS A 41 -16.57 -0.10 -3.23
C LYS A 41 -15.43 0.21 -2.25
N ALA A 42 -14.26 0.62 -2.76
CA ALA A 42 -13.10 0.95 -1.96
C ALA A 42 -13.27 2.25 -1.17
N SER A 43 -14.05 3.21 -1.68
CA SER A 43 -14.33 4.51 -1.03
C SER A 43 -15.51 4.46 -0.05
N ALA A 44 -16.26 3.35 -0.02
CA ALA A 44 -17.46 3.24 0.81
C ALA A 44 -17.12 3.18 2.30
N LEU A 45 -17.85 3.93 3.11
CA LEU A 45 -17.70 3.92 4.57
C LEU A 45 -17.91 2.51 5.15
N LYS A 46 -16.95 2.06 5.93
CA LYS A 46 -16.98 0.76 6.63
C LYS A 46 -16.99 0.99 8.14
N SER A 47 -18.18 1.05 8.72
CA SER A 47 -18.38 1.31 10.15
C SER A 47 -18.59 0.06 11.01
N LYS A 48 -18.68 -1.13 10.39
CA LYS A 48 -18.89 -2.39 11.13
C LYS A 48 -17.58 -3.14 11.26
N TRP A 49 -17.35 -3.66 12.47
CA TRP A 49 -16.26 -4.57 12.73
C TRP A 49 -16.44 -5.89 11.97
N ASP A 50 -15.45 -6.29 11.22
CA ASP A 50 -15.38 -7.51 10.42
C ASP A 50 -14.21 -8.43 10.83
N GLY A 51 -13.49 -8.05 11.89
CA GLY A 51 -12.37 -8.81 12.43
C GLY A 51 -12.75 -9.83 13.52
N PRO A 52 -11.77 -10.36 14.27
CA PRO A 52 -11.99 -11.40 15.27
C PRO A 52 -12.92 -10.92 16.39
N THR A 53 -13.81 -11.81 16.80
CA THR A 53 -14.76 -11.58 17.91
C THR A 53 -14.41 -12.35 19.18
N SER A 54 -13.34 -13.17 19.13
CA SER A 54 -12.83 -13.95 20.24
C SER A 54 -11.32 -14.14 20.17
N GLY A 55 -10.72 -14.32 21.33
CA GLY A 55 -9.28 -14.54 21.45
C GLY A 55 -8.89 -14.84 22.91
N PRO A 56 -7.61 -15.14 23.16
CA PRO A 56 -7.13 -15.36 24.52
C PRO A 56 -7.09 -14.03 25.28
N GLN A 57 -7.33 -14.08 26.59
CA GLN A 57 -7.08 -12.94 27.46
C GLN A 57 -5.64 -12.44 27.29
N LEU A 58 -5.46 -11.12 27.31
CA LEU A 58 -4.15 -10.54 27.11
C LEU A 58 -3.22 -10.90 28.27
N GLN A 59 -2.11 -11.56 27.94
CA GLN A 59 -1.07 -11.86 28.93
C GLN A 59 -0.45 -10.54 29.43
N LYS A 60 0.06 -10.53 30.66
CA LYS A 60 0.71 -9.35 31.27
C LYS A 60 2.23 -9.40 31.10
N ASP A 61 2.85 -8.25 31.19
CA ASP A 61 4.31 -8.08 31.40
C ASP A 61 5.16 -8.80 30.32
N LYS A 62 4.97 -8.45 29.07
CA LYS A 62 5.73 -8.99 27.94
C LYS A 62 6.72 -7.98 27.39
N LYS A 63 7.90 -8.43 27.03
CA LYS A 63 8.89 -7.69 26.26
C LYS A 63 8.82 -8.13 24.80
N ILE A 64 8.50 -7.20 23.94
CA ILE A 64 8.42 -7.41 22.48
C ILE A 64 9.49 -6.57 21.81
N VAL A 65 10.23 -7.15 20.88
CA VAL A 65 11.12 -6.39 20.00
C VAL A 65 10.41 -6.16 18.68
N PHE A 66 10.29 -4.88 18.32
CA PHE A 66 9.74 -4.45 17.04
C PHE A 66 10.92 -4.12 16.11
N ILE A 67 11.24 -5.05 15.22
CA ILE A 67 12.24 -4.86 14.18
C ILE A 67 11.61 -4.04 13.07
N ALA A 68 12.03 -2.80 12.93
CA ALA A 68 11.56 -1.88 11.90
C ALA A 68 12.53 -1.85 10.72
N HIS A 69 12.04 -1.98 9.49
CA HIS A 69 12.87 -1.71 8.34
C HIS A 69 13.42 -0.28 8.37
N ASP A 70 12.55 0.70 8.60
CA ASP A 70 12.90 2.11 8.78
C ASP A 70 11.79 2.82 9.56
N LEU A 71 12.10 3.38 10.73
CA LEU A 71 11.15 4.15 11.53
C LEU A 71 10.96 5.59 11.03
N SER A 72 11.75 6.06 10.08
CA SER A 72 11.49 7.33 9.40
C SER A 72 10.38 7.21 8.34
N ASP A 73 10.01 5.98 7.97
CA ASP A 73 8.83 5.70 7.15
C ASP A 73 7.55 5.85 7.97
N ALA A 74 6.59 6.64 7.47
CA ALA A 74 5.36 6.96 8.17
C ALA A 74 4.47 5.72 8.40
N GLY A 75 4.47 4.75 7.48
CA GLY A 75 3.74 3.49 7.60
C GLY A 75 4.28 2.65 8.76
N THR A 76 5.57 2.37 8.76
CA THR A 76 6.25 1.60 9.81
C THR A 76 6.09 2.27 11.19
N PHE A 77 6.26 3.60 11.25
CA PHE A 77 6.08 4.37 12.48
C PHE A 77 4.62 4.36 12.96
N GLY A 78 3.65 4.43 12.05
CA GLY A 78 2.23 4.37 12.36
C GLY A 78 1.83 3.05 13.00
N VAL A 79 2.29 1.92 12.46
CA VAL A 79 2.05 0.59 13.03
C VAL A 79 2.71 0.43 14.40
N PHE A 80 3.95 0.88 14.54
CA PHE A 80 4.64 0.91 15.84
C PHE A 80 3.86 1.72 16.89
N THR A 81 3.33 2.88 16.50
CA THR A 81 2.50 3.73 17.37
C THR A 81 1.20 3.04 17.75
N GLY A 82 0.50 2.41 16.80
CA GLY A 82 -0.72 1.62 17.06
C GLY A 82 -0.46 0.45 18.01
N MET A 83 0.68 -0.23 17.86
CA MET A 83 1.07 -1.30 18.78
C MET A 83 1.32 -0.78 20.19
N ARG A 84 2.00 0.36 20.34
CA ARG A 84 2.21 1.00 21.66
C ARG A 84 0.90 1.48 22.29
N GLU A 85 -0.03 1.98 21.49
CA GLU A 85 -1.38 2.32 21.94
C GLU A 85 -2.09 1.09 22.51
N ALA A 86 -2.07 -0.03 21.77
CA ALA A 86 -2.75 -1.27 22.16
C ALA A 86 -2.25 -1.86 23.48
N VAL A 87 -0.97 -1.69 23.79
CA VAL A 87 -0.36 -2.24 25.01
C VAL A 87 -0.32 -1.25 26.19
N ALA A 88 -0.86 -0.06 26.04
CA ALA A 88 -0.86 0.95 27.11
C ALA A 88 -1.57 0.38 28.37
N GLY A 89 -0.88 0.47 29.52
CA GLY A 89 -1.43 -0.03 30.79
C GLY A 89 -1.46 -1.57 30.96
N THR A 90 -0.79 -2.32 30.06
CA THR A 90 -0.78 -3.79 30.11
C THR A 90 0.47 -4.39 30.74
N GLY A 91 1.50 -3.58 30.98
CA GLY A 91 2.83 -4.01 31.37
C GLY A 91 3.70 -4.50 30.20
N TRP A 92 3.18 -4.54 28.98
CA TRP A 92 4.00 -4.86 27.81
C TRP A 92 4.97 -3.72 27.48
N GLN A 93 6.19 -4.10 27.12
CA GLN A 93 7.22 -3.20 26.62
C GLN A 93 7.46 -3.51 25.14
N VAL A 94 7.29 -2.53 24.27
CA VAL A 94 7.59 -2.64 22.84
C VAL A 94 8.86 -1.83 22.56
N LEU A 95 9.95 -2.54 22.30
CA LEU A 95 11.28 -1.97 22.08
C LEU A 95 11.59 -1.94 20.58
N PRO A 96 11.85 -0.77 20.00
CA PRO A 96 12.20 -0.68 18.59
C PRO A 96 13.65 -1.13 18.34
N LEU A 97 13.85 -1.85 17.25
CA LEU A 97 15.14 -2.14 16.64
C LEU A 97 15.08 -1.64 15.20
N ASP A 98 15.58 -0.42 14.98
CA ASP A 98 15.47 0.28 13.70
C ASP A 98 16.68 -0.02 12.80
N CYS A 99 16.41 -0.61 11.63
CA CYS A 99 17.43 -0.93 10.63
C CYS A 99 17.83 0.26 9.74
N ARG A 100 17.08 1.34 9.77
CA ARG A 100 17.33 2.51 8.92
C ARG A 100 17.46 2.15 7.42
N GLY A 101 16.58 1.27 6.93
CA GLY A 101 16.57 0.80 5.56
C GLY A 101 17.58 -0.32 5.23
N GLN A 102 18.32 -0.84 6.19
CA GLN A 102 19.43 -1.78 5.94
C GLN A 102 19.25 -3.19 6.52
N CYS A 103 18.04 -3.57 6.96
CA CYS A 103 17.79 -4.91 7.52
C CYS A 103 18.16 -6.06 6.60
N ASN A 104 18.00 -5.88 5.29
CA ASN A 104 18.19 -6.94 4.31
C ASN A 104 19.67 -7.17 3.95
N LEU A 105 20.57 -6.32 4.43
CA LEU A 105 22.01 -6.45 4.18
C LEU A 105 22.70 -7.46 5.10
N GLY A 106 21.98 -8.04 6.07
CA GLY A 106 22.54 -9.04 6.97
C GLY A 106 21.48 -9.86 7.70
N ALA A 107 21.57 -11.18 7.59
CA ALA A 107 20.66 -12.15 8.24
C ALA A 107 20.72 -12.11 9.78
N GLY A 108 21.27 -11.05 10.37
CA GLY A 108 21.57 -10.93 11.81
C GLY A 108 20.53 -10.21 12.64
N VAL A 109 19.60 -9.45 12.05
CA VAL A 109 18.73 -8.57 12.84
C VAL A 109 17.78 -9.33 13.78
N VAL A 110 17.26 -10.49 13.37
CA VAL A 110 16.43 -11.33 14.26
C VAL A 110 17.28 -11.92 15.38
N LYS A 111 18.54 -12.30 15.11
CA LYS A 111 19.47 -12.76 16.15
C LYS A 111 19.79 -11.64 17.15
N GLN A 112 20.03 -10.43 16.67
CA GLN A 112 20.22 -9.26 17.53
C GLN A 112 18.98 -8.99 18.38
N ALA A 113 17.77 -9.14 17.84
CA ALA A 113 16.54 -9.04 18.63
C ALA A 113 16.46 -10.11 19.72
N LEU A 114 16.89 -11.35 19.44
CA LEU A 114 16.91 -12.44 20.43
C LEU A 114 17.87 -12.17 21.61
N GLU A 115 19.00 -11.46 21.39
CA GLU A 115 19.92 -11.05 22.44
C GLU A 115 19.25 -10.13 23.48
N MET A 116 18.20 -9.41 23.08
CA MET A 116 17.38 -8.60 23.97
C MET A 116 16.43 -9.44 24.85
N LYS A 117 16.41 -10.77 24.69
CA LYS A 117 15.56 -11.74 25.43
C LYS A 117 14.09 -11.37 25.40
N PRO A 118 13.46 -11.21 24.22
CA PRO A 118 12.04 -10.92 24.09
C PRO A 118 11.19 -12.17 24.31
N GLN A 119 9.88 -11.98 24.61
CA GLN A 119 8.88 -13.02 24.58
C GLN A 119 8.17 -13.10 23.22
N GLY A 120 8.38 -12.11 22.33
CA GLY A 120 7.88 -12.09 20.96
C GLY A 120 8.61 -11.05 20.13
N ILE A 121 8.60 -11.24 18.82
CA ILE A 121 9.24 -10.34 17.85
C ILE A 121 8.21 -9.95 16.80
N VAL A 122 8.19 -8.68 16.43
CA VAL A 122 7.55 -8.19 15.21
C VAL A 122 8.61 -7.92 14.16
N LEU A 123 8.39 -8.41 12.94
CA LEU A 123 9.22 -8.16 11.77
C LEU A 123 8.45 -7.21 10.84
N ALA A 124 8.75 -5.90 10.91
CA ALA A 124 7.98 -4.87 10.22
C ALA A 124 8.71 -4.31 9.00
N GLY A 125 8.13 -4.52 7.81
CA GLY A 125 8.68 -4.08 6.53
C GLY A 125 9.95 -4.83 6.09
N VAL A 126 10.32 -5.88 6.78
CA VAL A 126 11.52 -6.70 6.51
C VAL A 126 11.10 -8.03 5.91
N ASP A 127 11.62 -8.34 4.73
CA ASP A 127 11.29 -9.59 4.05
C ASP A 127 11.72 -10.82 4.86
N ALA A 128 10.73 -11.67 5.22
CA ALA A 128 10.95 -12.87 6.04
C ALA A 128 11.91 -13.86 5.36
N ALA A 129 11.87 -13.98 4.03
CA ALA A 129 12.74 -14.89 3.30
C ALA A 129 14.22 -14.51 3.44
N SER A 130 14.52 -13.20 3.55
CA SER A 130 15.85 -12.69 3.80
C SER A 130 16.38 -13.01 5.21
N GLN A 131 15.50 -13.35 6.15
CA GLN A 131 15.79 -13.56 7.57
C GLN A 131 15.72 -15.03 8.00
N THR A 132 15.70 -15.98 7.06
CA THR A 132 15.47 -17.42 7.33
C THR A 132 16.31 -17.98 8.50
N LYS A 133 17.62 -17.69 8.55
CA LYS A 133 18.50 -18.17 9.63
C LYS A 133 18.14 -17.58 11.00
N GLY A 134 17.71 -16.32 11.02
CA GLY A 134 17.26 -15.65 12.25
C GLY A 134 15.90 -16.20 12.72
N LEU A 135 14.99 -16.45 11.79
CA LEU A 135 13.68 -17.03 12.08
C LEU A 135 13.79 -18.46 12.61
N MET A 136 14.73 -19.28 12.07
CA MET A 136 15.05 -20.60 12.62
C MET A 136 15.55 -20.47 14.08
N ALA A 137 16.46 -19.55 14.34
CA ALA A 137 16.98 -19.31 15.71
C ALA A 137 15.86 -18.85 16.68
N ALA A 138 14.89 -18.06 16.20
CA ALA A 138 13.74 -17.66 16.99
C ALA A 138 12.83 -18.86 17.31
N ALA A 139 12.62 -19.73 16.35
CA ALA A 139 11.87 -20.98 16.55
C ALA A 139 12.54 -21.92 17.57
N ASP A 140 13.86 -22.11 17.46
CA ASP A 140 14.66 -22.89 18.43
C ASP A 140 14.57 -22.30 19.85
N ALA A 141 14.59 -20.98 19.95
CA ALA A 141 14.40 -20.26 21.21
C ALA A 141 12.94 -20.20 21.69
N LYS A 142 11.98 -20.75 20.93
CA LYS A 142 10.53 -20.70 21.19
C LYS A 142 9.98 -19.27 21.33
N VAL A 143 10.57 -18.32 20.61
CA VAL A 143 10.13 -16.93 20.55
C VAL A 143 9.29 -16.75 19.27
N PRO A 144 7.98 -16.50 19.39
CA PRO A 144 7.12 -16.30 18.22
C PRO A 144 7.50 -15.02 17.48
N VAL A 145 7.45 -15.08 16.15
CA VAL A 145 7.66 -13.94 15.27
C VAL A 145 6.38 -13.69 14.47
N VAL A 146 5.88 -12.48 14.51
CA VAL A 146 4.75 -12.00 13.68
C VAL A 146 5.28 -10.98 12.68
N GLY A 147 4.86 -11.09 11.42
CA GLY A 147 5.25 -10.15 10.37
C GLY A 147 4.23 -9.03 10.19
N TRP A 148 4.70 -7.86 9.79
CA TRP A 148 3.92 -6.82 9.14
C TRP A 148 4.61 -6.46 7.83
N HIS A 149 3.92 -6.65 6.69
CA HIS A 149 4.53 -6.52 5.36
C HIS A 149 5.85 -7.30 5.20
N ALA A 150 6.02 -8.37 5.99
CA ALA A 150 7.20 -9.23 5.91
C ALA A 150 7.11 -10.25 4.77
N SER A 151 6.00 -10.27 4.04
CA SER A 151 5.74 -11.03 2.83
C SER A 151 4.60 -10.32 2.07
N PHE A 152 4.50 -10.58 0.76
CA PHE A 152 3.35 -10.13 -0.04
C PHE A 152 2.06 -10.93 0.23
N LYS A 153 2.14 -12.04 0.97
CA LYS A 153 0.99 -12.87 1.37
C LYS A 153 0.63 -12.61 2.82
N SER A 154 -0.66 -12.49 3.10
CA SER A 154 -1.18 -12.51 4.47
C SER A 154 -1.19 -13.93 5.04
N GLY A 155 -1.28 -14.03 6.37
CA GLY A 155 -1.40 -15.30 7.07
C GLY A 155 -0.08 -16.04 7.24
N ALA A 156 -0.11 -17.36 7.19
CA ALA A 156 1.05 -18.20 7.47
C ALA A 156 2.15 -18.05 6.42
N VAL A 157 3.35 -17.73 6.89
CA VAL A 157 4.58 -17.62 6.08
C VAL A 157 5.67 -18.42 6.80
N PRO A 158 6.56 -19.15 6.09
CA PRO A 158 7.62 -19.90 6.74
C PRO A 158 8.42 -19.07 7.75
N GLY A 159 8.51 -19.56 8.99
CA GLY A 159 9.23 -18.90 10.08
C GLY A 159 8.43 -17.80 10.80
N LEU A 160 7.26 -17.41 10.32
CA LEU A 160 6.36 -16.49 11.01
C LEU A 160 5.14 -17.24 11.57
N PHE A 161 4.65 -16.81 12.71
CA PHE A 161 3.36 -17.25 13.22
C PHE A 161 2.21 -16.83 12.29
N THR A 162 2.25 -15.56 11.86
CA THR A 162 1.39 -15.00 10.82
C THR A 162 2.03 -13.72 10.26
N ASN A 163 1.57 -13.30 9.09
CA ASN A 163 1.93 -12.02 8.49
C ASN A 163 0.69 -11.14 8.35
N VAL A 164 0.68 -10.02 9.05
CA VAL A 164 -0.35 -8.97 8.96
C VAL A 164 -0.01 -8.09 7.77
N THR A 165 -0.92 -8.01 6.81
CA THR A 165 -0.75 -7.16 5.61
C THR A 165 -2.11 -7.00 4.93
N THR A 166 -2.30 -5.92 4.19
CA THR A 166 -3.36 -5.83 3.18
C THR A 166 -2.90 -6.53 1.91
N ASP A 167 -3.81 -6.71 0.94
CA ASP A 167 -3.45 -7.25 -0.37
C ASP A 167 -2.75 -6.17 -1.22
N PRO A 168 -1.42 -6.28 -1.48
CA PRO A 168 -0.69 -5.27 -2.23
C PRO A 168 -1.16 -5.14 -3.70
N LYS A 169 -1.66 -6.23 -4.30
CA LYS A 169 -2.21 -6.19 -5.66
C LYS A 169 -3.51 -5.40 -5.69
N GLU A 170 -4.40 -5.65 -4.73
CA GLU A 170 -5.67 -4.95 -4.66
C GLU A 170 -5.48 -3.47 -4.37
N ALA A 171 -4.59 -3.09 -3.44
CA ALA A 171 -4.25 -1.70 -3.16
C ALA A 171 -3.75 -0.96 -4.42
N ALA A 172 -2.82 -1.60 -5.13
CA ALA A 172 -2.26 -1.09 -6.36
C ALA A 172 -3.31 -0.93 -7.47
N GLN A 173 -4.19 -1.92 -7.62
CA GLN A 173 -5.28 -1.87 -8.60
C GLN A 173 -6.28 -0.74 -8.29
N ILE A 174 -6.66 -0.54 -7.03
CA ILE A 174 -7.56 0.56 -6.63
C ILE A 174 -6.94 1.91 -6.99
N ALA A 175 -5.66 2.12 -6.66
CA ALA A 175 -4.96 3.37 -6.98
C ALA A 175 -4.88 3.60 -8.50
N ALA A 176 -4.49 2.58 -9.26
CA ALA A 176 -4.38 2.66 -10.71
C ALA A 176 -5.74 2.96 -11.38
N LEU A 177 -6.80 2.26 -10.97
CA LEU A 177 -8.15 2.45 -11.50
C LEU A 177 -8.72 3.83 -11.14
N PHE A 178 -8.47 4.32 -9.93
CA PHE A 178 -8.88 5.68 -9.56
C PHE A 178 -8.16 6.73 -10.41
N GLY A 179 -6.84 6.62 -10.59
CA GLY A 179 -6.08 7.52 -11.45
C GLY A 179 -6.55 7.52 -12.91
N ALA A 180 -6.92 6.34 -13.43
CA ALA A 180 -7.46 6.21 -14.78
C ALA A 180 -8.86 6.85 -14.91
N THR A 181 -9.78 6.56 -13.97
CA THR A 181 -11.17 7.04 -14.03
C THR A 181 -11.29 8.52 -13.73
N GLU A 182 -10.45 9.08 -12.87
CA GLU A 182 -10.40 10.52 -12.57
C GLU A 182 -10.10 11.35 -13.81
N ALA A 183 -9.22 10.86 -14.65
CA ALA A 183 -8.87 11.48 -15.93
C ALA A 183 -9.87 11.15 -17.07
N SER A 184 -11.03 10.62 -16.77
CA SER A 184 -11.99 10.15 -17.80
C SER A 184 -11.32 9.20 -18.81
N ASN A 185 -10.41 8.36 -18.33
CA ASN A 185 -9.62 7.39 -19.10
C ASN A 185 -8.74 8.01 -20.21
N LYS A 186 -8.30 9.27 -20.05
CA LYS A 186 -7.43 9.98 -21.03
C LYS A 186 -6.11 10.47 -20.40
N ALA A 187 -5.67 9.83 -19.32
CA ALA A 187 -4.46 10.24 -18.62
C ALA A 187 -3.17 9.96 -19.41
N GLY A 188 -2.24 10.92 -19.35
CA GLY A 188 -0.82 10.70 -19.61
C GLY A 188 -0.13 10.44 -18.26
N ILE A 189 0.22 9.20 -17.97
CA ILE A 189 0.57 8.74 -16.63
C ILE A 189 2.06 8.46 -16.54
N VAL A 190 2.72 9.00 -15.52
CA VAL A 190 4.00 8.50 -15.04
C VAL A 190 3.75 7.65 -13.80
N VAL A 191 4.35 6.46 -13.78
CA VAL A 191 4.25 5.51 -12.65
C VAL A 191 5.58 5.52 -11.89
N PHE A 192 5.55 5.83 -10.59
CA PHE A 192 6.69 5.62 -9.71
C PHE A 192 6.57 4.27 -9.01
N THR A 193 7.58 3.43 -9.20
CA THR A 193 7.65 2.07 -8.68
C THR A 193 8.84 1.90 -7.73
N ASP A 194 8.78 0.84 -6.95
CA ASP A 194 9.89 0.33 -6.14
C ASP A 194 9.87 -1.20 -6.23
N THR A 195 10.96 -1.78 -6.70
CA THR A 195 11.11 -3.23 -6.83
C THR A 195 12.11 -3.82 -5.83
N SER A 196 12.51 -3.04 -4.82
CA SER A 196 13.55 -3.44 -3.85
C SER A 196 13.14 -4.59 -2.93
N THR A 197 11.84 -4.82 -2.73
CA THR A 197 11.31 -5.95 -1.96
C THR A 197 10.22 -6.69 -2.73
N PRO A 198 9.97 -7.99 -2.45
CA PRO A 198 8.88 -8.74 -3.10
C PRO A 198 7.49 -8.11 -2.90
N PHE A 199 7.25 -7.49 -1.74
CA PHE A 199 5.99 -6.77 -1.46
C PHE A 199 5.83 -5.56 -2.39
N LEU A 200 6.84 -4.69 -2.46
CA LEU A 200 6.82 -3.50 -3.31
C LEU A 200 6.83 -3.84 -4.79
N ALA A 201 7.59 -4.86 -5.21
CA ALA A 201 7.60 -5.35 -6.59
C ALA A 201 6.21 -5.85 -7.02
N THR A 202 5.51 -6.57 -6.13
CA THR A 202 4.13 -7.03 -6.39
C THR A 202 3.16 -5.86 -6.56
N LYS A 203 3.25 -4.85 -5.71
CA LYS A 203 2.46 -3.62 -5.78
C LYS A 203 2.76 -2.84 -7.08
N SER A 204 4.03 -2.66 -7.41
CA SER A 204 4.50 -1.98 -8.62
C SER A 204 3.99 -2.64 -9.90
N GLY A 205 4.13 -3.94 -10.01
CA GLY A 205 3.65 -4.72 -11.15
C GLY A 205 2.14 -4.62 -11.33
N ALA A 206 1.38 -4.66 -10.23
CA ALA A 206 -0.08 -4.58 -10.27
C ALA A 206 -0.61 -3.20 -10.70
N ILE A 207 0.09 -2.09 -10.38
CA ILE A 207 -0.24 -0.75 -10.90
C ILE A 207 -0.14 -0.76 -12.44
N VAL A 208 1.02 -1.20 -12.95
CA VAL A 208 1.27 -1.19 -14.40
C VAL A 208 0.29 -2.10 -15.15
N GLU A 209 0.01 -3.28 -14.60
CA GLU A 209 -0.94 -4.24 -15.17
C GLU A 209 -2.36 -3.66 -15.24
N ALA A 210 -2.82 -3.02 -14.17
CA ALA A 210 -4.15 -2.41 -14.13
C ALA A 210 -4.27 -1.24 -15.11
N LEU A 211 -3.25 -0.38 -15.22
CA LEU A 211 -3.25 0.74 -16.16
C LEU A 211 -3.22 0.31 -17.62
N ARG A 212 -2.58 -0.83 -17.95
CA ARG A 212 -2.57 -1.38 -19.31
C ARG A 212 -3.95 -1.81 -19.80
N GLN A 213 -4.89 -2.07 -18.89
CA GLN A 213 -6.27 -2.41 -19.26
C GLN A 213 -7.08 -1.16 -19.71
N CYS A 214 -6.59 0.05 -19.41
CA CYS A 214 -7.19 1.29 -19.88
C CYS A 214 -6.67 1.64 -21.27
N GLU A 215 -7.41 1.27 -22.33
CA GLU A 215 -6.99 1.49 -23.72
C GLU A 215 -6.72 2.97 -24.06
N ALA A 216 -7.43 3.90 -23.43
CA ALA A 216 -7.29 5.33 -23.67
C ALA A 216 -6.26 6.01 -22.75
N CYS A 217 -5.74 5.32 -21.73
CA CYS A 217 -4.66 5.81 -20.89
C CYS A 217 -3.30 5.57 -21.58
N ARG A 218 -2.37 6.51 -21.37
CA ARG A 218 -1.00 6.36 -21.86
C ARG A 218 -0.05 6.32 -20.68
N ILE A 219 0.58 5.18 -20.43
CA ILE A 219 1.75 5.11 -19.56
C ILE A 219 2.90 5.76 -20.31
N LEU A 220 3.28 6.97 -19.92
CA LEU A 220 4.34 7.73 -20.53
C LEU A 220 5.72 7.23 -20.09
N SER A 221 5.84 6.86 -18.83
CA SER A 221 7.05 6.32 -18.24
C SER A 221 6.74 5.51 -16.99
N THR A 222 7.59 4.53 -16.70
CA THR A 222 7.64 3.81 -15.43
C THR A 222 9.04 4.00 -14.86
N GLU A 223 9.12 4.69 -13.73
CA GLU A 223 10.38 5.03 -13.07
C GLU A 223 10.53 4.14 -11.84
N ASP A 224 11.41 3.13 -11.94
CA ASP A 224 11.76 2.31 -10.79
C ASP A 224 12.79 3.05 -9.94
N LEU A 225 12.32 3.55 -8.81
CA LEU A 225 13.07 4.46 -7.96
C LEU A 225 12.93 4.03 -6.50
N PRO A 226 13.73 3.04 -6.05
CA PRO A 226 13.68 2.54 -4.69
C PRO A 226 13.65 3.64 -3.64
N LEU A 227 12.75 3.54 -2.65
CA LEU A 227 12.53 4.57 -1.63
C LEU A 227 13.83 5.00 -0.92
N ALA A 228 14.74 4.05 -0.66
CA ALA A 228 16.04 4.33 -0.04
C ALA A 228 16.93 5.26 -0.88
N GLU A 229 16.78 5.26 -2.22
CA GLU A 229 17.57 6.05 -3.16
C GLU A 229 16.80 7.26 -3.71
N SER A 230 15.50 7.25 -3.55
CA SER A 230 14.58 8.19 -4.20
C SER A 230 14.96 9.65 -3.94
N ARG A 231 15.21 10.03 -2.71
CA ARG A 231 15.54 11.43 -2.33
C ARG A 231 16.72 12.00 -3.11
N LYS A 232 17.72 11.17 -3.42
CA LYS A 232 18.91 11.59 -4.16
C LYS A 232 18.66 11.70 -5.67
N LYS A 233 17.91 10.75 -6.23
CA LYS A 233 17.69 10.62 -7.67
C LYS A 233 16.51 11.45 -8.17
N PHE A 234 15.57 11.79 -7.30
CA PHE A 234 14.27 12.37 -7.66
C PHE A 234 14.36 13.68 -8.46
N PRO A 235 15.19 14.68 -8.08
CA PRO A 235 15.26 15.94 -8.84
C PRO A 235 15.63 15.73 -10.31
N ALA A 236 16.66 14.92 -10.58
CA ALA A 236 17.10 14.64 -11.93
C ALA A 236 16.05 13.83 -12.72
N THR A 237 15.36 12.90 -12.06
CA THR A 237 14.26 12.12 -12.66
C THR A 237 13.13 13.03 -13.11
N ILE A 238 12.67 13.96 -12.24
CA ILE A 238 11.58 14.90 -12.55
C ILE A 238 11.97 15.82 -13.70
N ASP A 239 13.16 16.40 -13.68
CA ASP A 239 13.64 17.26 -14.76
C ASP A 239 13.65 16.53 -16.11
N GLY A 240 14.12 15.28 -16.12
CA GLY A 240 14.08 14.43 -17.30
C GLY A 240 12.65 14.11 -17.77
N LEU A 241 11.71 13.87 -16.87
CA LEU A 241 10.31 13.59 -17.20
C LEU A 241 9.63 14.81 -17.82
N VAL A 242 9.81 15.99 -17.25
CA VAL A 242 9.24 17.24 -17.80
C VAL A 242 9.81 17.52 -19.19
N LYS A 243 11.11 17.35 -19.40
CA LYS A 243 11.75 17.53 -20.71
C LYS A 243 11.22 16.54 -21.76
N ARG A 244 10.99 15.27 -21.37
CA ARG A 244 10.50 14.23 -22.31
C ARG A 244 9.02 14.36 -22.64
N HIS A 245 8.20 14.71 -21.68
CA HIS A 245 6.75 14.57 -21.78
C HIS A 245 6.00 15.91 -21.78
N GLY A 246 6.55 16.97 -21.17
CA GLY A 246 5.91 18.28 -21.08
C GLY A 246 4.47 18.18 -20.58
N THR A 247 3.56 18.92 -21.16
CA THR A 247 2.14 18.96 -20.80
C THR A 247 1.36 17.68 -21.11
N LYS A 248 1.96 16.68 -21.78
CA LYS A 248 1.37 15.35 -21.95
C LYS A 248 1.36 14.56 -20.65
N TRP A 249 2.24 14.90 -19.72
CA TRP A 249 2.26 14.32 -18.37
C TRP A 249 1.23 15.02 -17.50
N THR A 250 0.15 14.34 -17.21
CA THR A 250 -1.00 14.87 -16.48
C THR A 250 -1.25 14.17 -15.16
N HIS A 251 -0.80 12.91 -15.03
CA HIS A 251 -1.09 12.09 -13.86
C HIS A 251 0.14 11.36 -13.34
N VAL A 252 0.11 11.12 -12.03
CA VAL A 252 1.10 10.31 -11.31
C VAL A 252 0.36 9.18 -10.59
N VAL A 253 0.84 7.94 -10.75
CA VAL A 253 0.45 6.83 -9.91
C VAL A 253 1.71 6.30 -9.22
N ALA A 254 1.72 6.25 -7.89
CA ALA A 254 2.89 5.87 -7.12
C ALA A 254 2.59 4.71 -6.17
N VAL A 255 3.60 3.89 -5.88
CA VAL A 255 3.48 2.78 -4.91
C VAL A 255 3.40 3.27 -3.47
N ASN A 256 3.85 4.52 -3.18
CA ASN A 256 3.91 5.10 -1.84
C ASN A 256 3.74 6.63 -1.89
N ASP A 257 3.23 7.22 -0.80
CA ASP A 257 3.02 8.66 -0.65
C ASP A 257 4.32 9.47 -0.67
N VAL A 258 5.45 8.89 -0.33
CA VAL A 258 6.75 9.57 -0.21
C VAL A 258 7.20 10.24 -1.53
N TYR A 259 6.76 9.73 -2.67
CA TYR A 259 7.05 10.37 -3.96
C TYR A 259 6.40 11.74 -4.08
N PHE A 260 5.20 11.90 -3.50
CA PHE A 260 4.52 13.21 -3.44
C PHE A 260 5.16 14.14 -2.42
N ASP A 261 5.69 13.61 -1.31
CA ASP A 261 6.46 14.42 -0.35
C ASP A 261 7.71 15.03 -1.00
N MET A 262 8.29 14.32 -1.98
CA MET A 262 9.42 14.85 -2.75
C MET A 262 8.97 15.86 -3.81
N MET A 263 7.76 15.71 -4.37
CA MET A 263 7.18 16.65 -5.33
C MET A 263 6.80 17.99 -4.70
N ASP A 264 6.43 18.00 -3.40
CA ASP A 264 6.10 19.21 -2.64
C ASP A 264 7.32 20.11 -2.35
N LYS A 265 8.51 19.72 -2.74
CA LYS A 265 9.69 20.57 -2.53
C LYS A 265 9.71 21.74 -3.50
N PRO A 266 9.99 22.98 -3.05
CA PRO A 266 9.89 24.18 -3.88
C PRO A 266 10.71 24.13 -5.18
N GLU A 267 11.83 23.43 -5.17
CA GLU A 267 12.66 23.25 -6.38
C GLU A 267 11.98 22.33 -7.41
N ILE A 268 11.20 21.35 -6.96
CA ILE A 268 10.46 20.42 -7.82
C ILE A 268 9.15 21.03 -8.28
N GLU A 269 8.41 21.71 -7.37
CA GLU A 269 7.17 22.42 -7.71
C GLU A 269 7.38 23.40 -8.88
N LYS A 270 8.50 24.13 -8.89
CA LYS A 270 8.84 25.02 -10.00
C LYS A 270 9.00 24.30 -11.33
N VAL A 271 9.56 23.10 -11.31
CA VAL A 271 9.80 22.29 -12.51
C VAL A 271 8.49 21.75 -13.09
N ILE A 272 7.55 21.34 -12.22
CA ILE A 272 6.27 20.73 -12.62
C ILE A 272 5.11 21.73 -12.72
N ALA A 273 5.29 22.99 -12.35
CA ALA A 273 4.22 24.00 -12.24
C ALA A 273 3.35 24.16 -13.50
N GLY A 274 3.94 23.94 -14.68
CA GLY A 274 3.20 24.02 -15.95
C GLY A 274 2.35 22.80 -16.29
N ASN A 275 2.44 21.71 -15.53
CA ASN A 275 1.82 20.42 -15.87
C ASN A 275 0.45 20.19 -15.24
N ASN A 276 0.11 20.91 -14.16
CA ASN A 276 -1.13 20.72 -13.39
C ASN A 276 -1.37 19.23 -13.05
N LEU A 277 -0.35 18.59 -12.46
CA LEU A 277 -0.34 17.16 -12.19
C LEU A 277 -1.39 16.77 -11.13
N ARG A 278 -2.00 15.61 -11.33
CA ARG A 278 -2.89 14.97 -10.38
C ARG A 278 -2.36 13.58 -10.06
N GLY A 279 -2.34 13.22 -8.80
CA GLY A 279 -1.69 11.98 -8.40
C GLY A 279 -2.42 11.18 -7.35
N ILE A 280 -2.18 9.88 -7.38
CA ILE A 280 -2.66 8.93 -6.38
C ILE A 280 -1.55 7.95 -6.01
N SER A 281 -1.52 7.56 -4.74
CA SER A 281 -0.65 6.50 -4.26
C SER A 281 -1.41 5.25 -3.86
N ALA A 282 -0.75 4.11 -4.00
CA ALA A 282 -1.09 2.86 -3.33
C ALA A 282 -0.37 2.77 -1.97
N GLY A 283 -0.04 3.90 -1.38
CA GLY A 283 0.85 4.02 -0.24
C GLY A 283 0.14 4.25 1.08
N ASP A 284 0.92 4.37 2.12
CA ASP A 284 0.51 4.02 3.48
C ASP A 284 -0.41 5.03 4.16
N GLY A 285 -0.67 6.20 3.55
CA GLY A 285 -1.56 7.21 4.13
C GLY A 285 -0.85 8.11 5.13
N SER A 286 0.19 8.85 4.69
CA SER A 286 0.92 9.78 5.55
C SER A 286 0.10 11.03 5.88
N PRO A 287 0.35 11.71 7.02
CA PRO A 287 -0.31 12.98 7.34
C PRO A 287 -0.10 14.06 6.26
N THR A 288 1.03 14.06 5.57
CA THR A 288 1.31 14.96 4.46
C THR A 288 0.45 14.65 3.24
N ALA A 289 0.23 13.37 2.92
CA ALA A 289 -0.69 12.94 1.89
C ALA A 289 -2.11 13.46 2.16
N TYR A 290 -2.60 13.33 3.39
CA TYR A 290 -3.93 13.83 3.77
C TYR A 290 -4.05 15.34 3.62
N LYS A 291 -3.02 16.10 3.97
CA LYS A 291 -2.99 17.56 3.78
C LYS A 291 -3.09 17.93 2.30
N ARG A 292 -2.36 17.22 1.40
CA ARG A 292 -2.43 17.43 -0.05
C ARG A 292 -3.81 17.11 -0.60
N ILE A 293 -4.40 15.98 -0.20
CA ILE A 293 -5.74 15.59 -0.64
C ILE A 293 -6.78 16.64 -0.21
N ARG A 294 -6.72 17.16 1.02
CA ARG A 294 -7.63 18.23 1.50
C ARG A 294 -7.51 19.52 0.70
N LYS A 295 -6.28 19.89 0.35
CA LYS A 295 -5.99 21.09 -0.46
C LYS A 295 -6.29 20.91 -1.94
N ARG A 296 -6.54 19.69 -2.40
CA ARG A 296 -6.58 19.31 -3.83
C ARG A 296 -5.29 19.68 -4.56
N ASP A 297 -4.18 19.57 -3.88
CA ASP A 297 -2.88 19.95 -4.36
C ASP A 297 -2.11 18.69 -4.73
N LEU A 298 -1.76 18.54 -6.02
CA LEU A 298 -1.02 17.43 -6.59
C LEU A 298 -1.62 16.04 -6.27
N GLN A 299 -1.68 15.63 -5.01
CA GLN A 299 -2.22 14.34 -4.58
C GLN A 299 -3.73 14.43 -4.29
N ILE A 300 -4.51 13.62 -5.02
CA ILE A 300 -5.97 13.63 -4.99
C ILE A 300 -6.58 12.41 -4.31
N GLY A 301 -5.76 11.42 -4.00
CA GLY A 301 -6.16 10.22 -3.28
C GLY A 301 -4.97 9.39 -2.81
N SER A 302 -5.27 8.50 -1.88
CA SER A 302 -4.36 7.47 -1.38
C SER A 302 -5.15 6.22 -1.05
N VAL A 303 -4.54 5.05 -1.19
CA VAL A 303 -5.06 3.79 -0.65
C VAL A 303 -4.28 3.49 0.62
N PRO A 304 -4.67 4.09 1.77
CA PRO A 304 -3.91 3.99 3.00
C PRO A 304 -4.05 2.62 3.66
N GLU A 305 -3.04 2.29 4.44
CA GLU A 305 -3.08 1.17 5.38
C GLU A 305 -3.77 1.59 6.69
N PRO A 306 -4.55 0.72 7.34
CA PRO A 306 -5.12 1.00 8.65
C PRO A 306 -4.07 0.78 9.76
N LEU A 307 -3.06 1.66 9.81
CA LEU A 307 -1.81 1.46 10.54
C LEU A 307 -2.02 1.18 12.04
N PHE A 308 -2.92 1.93 12.68
CA PHE A 308 -3.22 1.70 14.10
C PHE A 308 -3.90 0.35 14.31
N LEU A 309 -4.88 -0.01 13.48
CA LEU A 309 -5.54 -1.32 13.54
C LEU A 309 -4.53 -2.46 13.34
N HIS A 310 -3.59 -2.32 12.39
CA HIS A 310 -2.51 -3.30 12.20
C HIS A 310 -1.63 -3.42 13.46
N GLY A 311 -1.33 -2.30 14.14
CA GLY A 311 -0.61 -2.33 15.40
C GLY A 311 -1.35 -3.13 16.50
N TRP A 312 -2.66 -2.93 16.63
CA TRP A 312 -3.51 -3.70 17.54
C TRP A 312 -3.59 -5.17 17.14
N GLN A 313 -3.72 -5.46 15.86
CA GLN A 313 -3.72 -6.82 15.34
C GLN A 313 -2.39 -7.54 15.64
N LEU A 314 -1.24 -6.88 15.50
CA LEU A 314 0.05 -7.46 15.84
C LEU A 314 0.14 -7.86 17.32
N VAL A 315 -0.43 -7.05 18.22
CA VAL A 315 -0.52 -7.41 19.65
C VAL A 315 -1.40 -8.65 19.86
N ASP A 316 -2.56 -8.69 19.20
CA ASP A 316 -3.46 -9.86 19.28
C ASP A 316 -2.79 -11.13 18.76
N GLU A 317 -2.12 -11.05 17.60
CA GLU A 317 -1.45 -12.21 17.00
C GLU A 317 -0.27 -12.70 17.85
N LEU A 318 0.52 -11.79 18.44
CA LEU A 318 1.56 -12.17 19.40
C LEU A 318 0.96 -12.84 20.65
N ASN A 319 -0.14 -12.29 21.18
CA ASN A 319 -0.83 -12.86 22.33
C ASN A 319 -1.39 -14.26 22.02
N ARG A 320 -1.96 -14.46 20.83
CA ARG A 320 -2.40 -15.77 20.32
C ARG A 320 -1.24 -16.75 20.25
N ALA A 321 -0.13 -16.34 19.65
CA ALA A 321 1.06 -17.17 19.52
C ALA A 321 1.61 -17.61 20.88
N MET A 322 1.76 -16.67 21.83
CA MET A 322 2.20 -16.98 23.20
C MET A 322 1.22 -17.83 23.99
N SER A 323 -0.07 -17.73 23.68
CA SER A 323 -1.15 -18.53 24.28
C SER A 323 -1.40 -19.86 23.56
N LYS A 324 -0.62 -20.18 22.51
CA LYS A 324 -0.76 -21.38 21.68
C LYS A 324 -2.16 -21.52 21.04
N VAL A 325 -2.76 -20.39 20.69
CA VAL A 325 -4.03 -20.28 19.95
C VAL A 325 -3.71 -19.96 18.49
N ALA A 326 -4.48 -20.49 17.56
CA ALA A 326 -4.28 -20.24 16.13
C ALA A 326 -4.36 -18.74 15.78
N PRO A 327 -3.68 -18.29 14.70
CA PRO A 327 -3.83 -16.94 14.18
C PRO A 327 -5.31 -16.57 13.95
N SER A 328 -5.64 -15.29 14.05
CA SER A 328 -7.02 -14.83 13.82
C SER A 328 -7.49 -15.02 12.38
N GLY A 329 -6.54 -15.02 11.44
CA GLY A 329 -6.83 -15.04 10.00
C GLY A 329 -7.41 -13.75 9.47
N TYR A 330 -7.44 -12.67 10.26
CA TYR A 330 -8.01 -11.40 9.87
C TYR A 330 -7.13 -10.66 8.87
N ASN A 331 -7.77 -10.13 7.85
CA ASN A 331 -7.20 -9.19 6.90
C ASN A 331 -8.04 -7.92 6.90
N ALA A 332 -7.47 -6.81 7.31
CA ALA A 332 -8.15 -5.53 7.26
C ALA A 332 -8.50 -5.16 5.82
N PRO A 333 -9.74 -4.74 5.55
CA PRO A 333 -10.14 -4.36 4.20
C PRO A 333 -9.44 -3.08 3.76
N LEU A 334 -9.10 -3.04 2.48
CA LEU A 334 -8.54 -1.85 1.83
C LEU A 334 -9.57 -0.71 1.75
N HIS A 335 -9.07 0.52 1.80
CA HIS A 335 -9.88 1.72 1.69
C HIS A 335 -9.22 2.73 0.75
N LEU A 336 -10.03 3.47 -0.01
CA LEU A 336 -9.57 4.58 -0.83
C LEU A 336 -10.00 5.89 -0.18
N VAL A 337 -9.04 6.71 0.20
CA VAL A 337 -9.28 8.06 0.73
C VAL A 337 -9.10 9.09 -0.36
N THR A 338 -10.12 9.91 -0.52
CA THR A 338 -10.18 11.04 -1.45
C THR A 338 -10.77 12.25 -0.74
N LEU A 339 -10.85 13.39 -1.41
CA LEU A 339 -11.50 14.57 -0.84
C LEU A 339 -12.96 14.32 -0.40
N GLN A 340 -13.65 13.38 -1.03
CA GLN A 340 -15.07 13.12 -0.77
C GLN A 340 -15.31 12.46 0.58
N ASN A 341 -14.37 11.64 1.07
CA ASN A 341 -14.51 10.88 2.30
C ASN A 341 -13.48 11.22 3.40
N ILE A 342 -12.46 12.01 3.09
CA ILE A 342 -11.35 12.32 4.01
C ILE A 342 -11.79 12.94 5.34
N THR A 343 -12.96 13.58 5.37
CA THR A 343 -13.49 14.20 6.59
C THR A 343 -13.76 13.18 7.69
N TYR A 344 -14.23 11.98 7.34
CA TYR A 344 -14.46 10.87 8.27
C TYR A 344 -13.38 9.79 8.21
N ASP A 345 -12.72 9.60 7.07
CA ASP A 345 -11.73 8.54 6.89
C ASP A 345 -10.30 8.96 7.25
N GLY A 346 -10.04 10.24 7.42
CA GLY A 346 -8.77 10.78 7.91
C GLY A 346 -8.93 11.53 9.21
N GLY A 347 -10.13 12.09 9.42
CA GLY A 347 -10.45 12.86 10.60
C GLY A 347 -9.45 13.98 10.89
N PRO A 348 -9.40 14.47 12.12
CA PRO A 348 -8.46 15.52 12.52
C PRO A 348 -7.01 15.02 12.70
N LYS A 349 -6.80 13.70 12.69
CA LYS A 349 -5.46 13.09 12.90
C LYS A 349 -4.65 12.96 11.62
N ASP A 350 -5.25 13.21 10.45
CA ASP A 350 -4.61 13.01 9.14
C ASP A 350 -4.04 11.60 8.98
N VAL A 351 -4.79 10.58 9.40
CA VAL A 351 -4.44 9.16 9.28
C VAL A 351 -5.71 8.33 9.07
N PHE A 352 -5.62 7.27 8.28
CA PHE A 352 -6.72 6.32 8.16
C PHE A 352 -6.84 5.49 9.44
N ASP A 353 -7.90 5.76 10.21
CA ASP A 353 -8.23 5.07 11.45
C ASP A 353 -9.69 4.59 11.34
N PRO A 354 -9.93 3.32 10.98
CA PRO A 354 -11.29 2.84 10.68
C PRO A 354 -12.28 3.07 11.81
N SER A 355 -13.46 3.65 11.48
CA SER A 355 -14.55 3.93 12.44
C SER A 355 -15.38 2.68 12.75
N ASN A 356 -14.74 1.54 13.01
CA ASN A 356 -15.36 0.23 13.20
C ASN A 356 -15.24 -0.30 14.64
N ASP A 357 -14.87 0.57 15.59
CA ASP A 357 -14.73 0.24 17.02
C ASP A 357 -13.73 -0.89 17.32
N PHE A 358 -12.73 -1.13 16.47
CA PHE A 358 -11.77 -2.22 16.64
C PHE A 358 -11.09 -2.21 18.02
N ARG A 359 -10.78 -1.02 18.57
CA ARG A 359 -10.16 -0.90 19.90
C ARG A 359 -11.02 -1.52 20.99
N ALA A 360 -12.30 -1.16 21.02
CA ALA A 360 -13.24 -1.71 21.97
C ALA A 360 -13.44 -3.22 21.77
N LYS A 361 -13.41 -3.69 20.52
CA LYS A 361 -13.52 -5.12 20.20
C LYS A 361 -12.34 -5.92 20.71
N TYR A 362 -11.11 -5.47 20.43
CA TYR A 362 -9.91 -6.12 20.98
C TYR A 362 -9.91 -6.12 22.50
N LEU A 363 -10.16 -4.96 23.15
CA LEU A 363 -10.20 -4.87 24.60
C LEU A 363 -11.24 -5.83 25.22
N SER A 364 -12.41 -5.96 24.62
CA SER A 364 -13.50 -6.79 25.17
C SER A 364 -13.11 -8.27 25.34
N TYR A 365 -12.44 -8.87 24.37
CA TYR A 365 -12.04 -10.28 24.51
C TYR A 365 -10.63 -10.46 25.09
N TRP A 366 -9.82 -9.40 25.17
CA TRP A 366 -8.58 -9.42 25.96
C TRP A 366 -8.85 -9.36 27.48
N GLY A 367 -10.11 -9.10 27.89
CA GLY A 367 -10.50 -8.99 29.31
C GLY A 367 -10.10 -7.66 29.94
N LYS A 368 -10.21 -6.57 29.17
CA LYS A 368 -9.81 -5.21 29.56
C LYS A 368 -11.02 -4.26 29.55
#